data_051dd4171780c5122e6adf76c99b3104
#
_entry.id   051dd4171780c5122e6adf76c99b3104
#
_cell.length_a   1.000
_cell.length_b   1.000
_cell.length_c   1.000
_cell.angle_alpha   90.00
_cell.angle_beta   90.00
_cell.angle_gamma   90.00
#
_symmetry.space_group_name_H-M   'P 1'
#
loop_
_entity.id
_entity.type
_entity.pdbx_description
1 polymer ?
#
loop_
_entity_poly.entity_id
_entity_poly.type
_entity_poly.pdbx_seq_one_letter_code
_entity_poly.pdbx_strand_id
1 'polypeptide(L)'
;MKLIKKSFSFITAIVCCAAISSIMPFSSSAEESVKAYGDLSYITLDSDGDGTDDYAQIVDCNETAVEVDIPAEIEGLPVKSTRDWAFADCKSLTSISVPDSVNAIGNGAFSGCSSLASINIPNSVTTIRGSAFCNCLSLTSITIPESVSQINIWAFKDCLSLISINIPDNVV
;
A
#
# COMPACT_ATOMS: atom_id res chain seq x y z
N MET A 1 -24.85 -14.81 14.17
CA MET A 1 -23.81 -13.80 14.47
C MET A 1 -22.56 -14.55 14.91
N LYS A 2 -21.66 -14.86 13.94
CA LYS A 2 -20.41 -15.59 14.20
C LYS A 2 -19.29 -14.56 14.28
N LEU A 3 -18.77 -14.34 15.48
CA LEU A 3 -17.52 -13.60 15.67
C LEU A 3 -16.37 -14.44 15.04
N ILE A 4 -15.82 -13.98 13.94
CA ILE A 4 -14.57 -14.51 13.43
C ILE A 4 -13.46 -13.77 14.19
N LYS A 5 -12.94 -14.44 15.23
CA LYS A 5 -11.67 -14.03 15.83
C LYS A 5 -10.58 -14.32 14.82
N LYS A 6 -10.19 -13.30 14.01
CA LYS A 6 -8.94 -13.37 13.28
C LYS A 6 -7.80 -13.15 14.26
N SER A 7 -7.06 -14.20 14.49
CA SER A 7 -5.75 -14.16 15.15
C SER A 7 -4.85 -13.30 14.26
N PHE A 8 -4.41 -12.17 14.77
CA PHE A 8 -3.35 -11.38 14.19
C PHE A 8 -2.06 -12.21 14.21
N SER A 9 -1.74 -12.84 13.08
CA SER A 9 -0.43 -13.43 12.90
C SER A 9 0.57 -12.32 12.57
N PHE A 10 1.04 -11.62 13.59
CA PHE A 10 2.14 -10.65 13.51
C PHE A 10 3.53 -11.33 13.42
N ILE A 11 3.58 -12.63 13.13
CA ILE A 11 4.83 -13.40 13.19
C ILE A 11 4.96 -14.20 11.89
N THR A 12 5.33 -13.58 10.77
CA THR A 12 6.10 -14.26 9.71
C THR A 12 6.65 -13.31 8.63
N ALA A 13 6.67 -12.00 8.80
CA ALA A 13 7.34 -11.08 7.86
C ALA A 13 8.69 -10.56 8.39
N ILE A 14 9.36 -11.30 9.27
CA ILE A 14 10.70 -10.96 9.75
C ILE A 14 11.67 -12.02 9.26
N VAL A 15 12.02 -12.00 7.99
CA VAL A 15 13.35 -12.39 7.47
C VAL A 15 13.49 -11.85 6.05
N CYS A 16 13.73 -10.58 5.89
CA CYS A 16 14.65 -10.02 4.88
C CYS A 16 14.69 -8.49 5.01
N CYS A 17 15.48 -8.02 5.88
CA CYS A 17 16.24 -6.79 6.01
C CYS A 17 16.25 -6.34 7.47
N ALA A 18 17.14 -6.96 8.25
CA ALA A 18 17.59 -6.36 9.50
C ALA A 18 18.39 -5.10 9.15
N ALA A 19 17.93 -3.95 9.59
CA ALA A 19 18.79 -2.90 10.13
C ALA A 19 17.99 -1.70 10.63
N ILE A 20 18.20 -1.46 11.91
CA ILE A 20 18.17 -0.18 12.61
C ILE A 20 16.83 0.28 13.16
N SER A 21 16.63 -0.17 14.38
CA SER A 21 15.82 0.39 15.43
C SER A 21 16.23 1.85 15.72
N SER A 22 15.28 2.78 15.56
CA SER A 22 15.26 4.00 16.37
C SER A 22 13.94 4.00 17.12
N ILE A 23 14.03 3.65 18.40
CA ILE A 23 12.92 3.72 19.35
C ILE A 23 12.59 5.21 19.55
N MET A 24 11.51 5.67 18.91
CA MET A 24 10.84 6.89 19.34
C MET A 24 9.81 6.50 20.43
N PRO A 25 9.69 7.24 21.52
CA PRO A 25 8.68 6.95 22.52
C PRO A 25 7.29 7.14 21.90
N PHE A 26 6.52 6.06 21.88
CA PHE A 26 5.13 6.05 21.47
C PHE A 26 4.33 6.86 22.50
N SER A 27 3.95 8.07 22.13
CA SER A 27 2.97 8.85 22.87
C SER A 27 1.63 8.14 22.74
N SER A 28 1.01 7.83 23.88
CA SER A 28 -0.30 7.19 23.94
C SER A 28 -1.35 8.08 23.27
N SER A 29 -1.73 7.74 22.06
CA SER A 29 -2.90 8.32 21.39
C SER A 29 -3.84 7.19 21.01
N ALA A 30 -5.15 7.47 21.09
CA ALA A 30 -6.30 6.66 20.78
C ALA A 30 -6.00 5.39 19.96
N GLU A 31 -6.51 4.23 20.39
CA GLU A 31 -6.48 2.99 19.60
C GLU A 31 -7.05 3.31 18.22
N GLU A 32 -6.18 3.29 17.20
CA GLU A 32 -6.60 3.41 15.80
C GLU A 32 -7.64 2.32 15.54
N SER A 33 -8.92 2.68 15.41
CA SER A 33 -9.95 1.70 15.15
C SER A 33 -9.88 1.29 13.69
N VAL A 34 -9.37 0.08 13.43
CA VAL A 34 -9.37 -0.50 12.08
C VAL A 34 -10.80 -0.90 11.72
N LYS A 35 -11.29 -0.36 10.60
CA LYS A 35 -12.60 -0.63 10.02
C LYS A 35 -12.45 -1.48 8.75
N ALA A 36 -13.53 -2.13 8.30
CA ALA A 36 -13.54 -2.96 7.10
C ALA A 36 -14.40 -2.36 6.00
N TYR A 37 -13.92 -2.44 4.75
CA TYR A 37 -14.64 -2.09 3.53
C TYR A 37 -14.38 -3.16 2.45
N GLY A 38 -15.31 -4.12 2.31
CA GLY A 38 -15.11 -5.28 1.42
C GLY A 38 -13.88 -6.10 1.84
N ASP A 39 -12.94 -6.28 0.91
CA ASP A 39 -11.66 -6.94 1.16
C ASP A 39 -10.59 -6.03 1.77
N LEU A 40 -10.91 -4.75 1.96
CA LEU A 40 -9.98 -3.76 2.50
C LEU A 40 -10.23 -3.51 3.99
N SER A 41 -9.15 -3.23 4.70
CA SER A 41 -9.19 -2.64 6.03
C SER A 41 -8.63 -1.21 5.96
N TYR A 42 -9.23 -0.30 6.70
CA TYR A 42 -8.82 1.11 6.70
C TYR A 42 -8.91 1.72 8.10
N ILE A 43 -8.23 2.84 8.26
CA ILE A 43 -8.35 3.74 9.40
C ILE A 43 -8.72 5.12 8.89
N THR A 44 -9.29 5.93 9.76
CA THR A 44 -9.53 7.35 9.50
C THR A 44 -8.53 8.19 10.29
N LEU A 45 -8.11 9.31 9.74
CA LEU A 45 -7.05 10.15 10.28
C LEU A 45 -7.45 11.62 10.28
N ASP A 46 -7.22 12.24 11.42
CA ASP A 46 -7.29 13.69 11.64
C ASP A 46 -5.87 14.26 11.39
N SER A 47 -5.72 15.08 10.37
CA SER A 47 -4.41 15.59 9.94
C SER A 47 -4.06 16.96 10.52
N ASP A 48 -5.05 17.72 10.98
CA ASP A 48 -4.86 19.07 11.53
C ASP A 48 -5.09 19.15 13.05
N GLY A 49 -5.61 18.07 13.66
CA GLY A 49 -5.79 17.95 15.11
C GLY A 49 -7.04 18.68 15.62
N ASP A 50 -8.02 18.92 14.76
CA ASP A 50 -9.27 19.60 15.15
C ASP A 50 -10.30 18.65 15.79
N GLY A 51 -10.02 17.34 15.81
CA GLY A 51 -10.86 16.29 16.36
C GLY A 51 -11.83 15.67 15.37
N THR A 52 -11.74 16.06 14.10
CA THR A 52 -12.49 15.42 12.99
C THR A 52 -11.56 14.72 12.03
N ASP A 53 -11.99 13.55 11.51
CA ASP A 53 -11.18 12.82 10.55
C ASP A 53 -11.22 13.48 9.17
N ASP A 54 -10.06 13.66 8.52
CA ASP A 54 -9.91 14.32 7.21
C ASP A 54 -9.83 13.37 6.04
N TYR A 55 -9.35 12.15 6.29
CA TYR A 55 -9.13 11.18 5.22
C TYR A 55 -9.07 9.73 5.74
N ALA A 56 -9.23 8.79 4.82
CA ALA A 56 -9.04 7.39 5.06
C ALA A 56 -7.68 6.91 4.52
N GLN A 57 -7.07 5.96 5.22
CA GLN A 57 -5.86 5.26 4.81
C GLN A 57 -6.13 3.75 4.77
N ILE A 58 -5.81 3.09 3.66
CA ILE A 58 -5.88 1.62 3.57
C ILE A 58 -4.70 1.05 4.36
N VAL A 59 -5.01 0.15 5.28
CA VAL A 59 -4.00 -0.44 6.18
C VAL A 59 -3.76 -1.93 5.96
N ASP A 60 -4.74 -2.62 5.36
CA ASP A 60 -4.63 -4.06 5.09
C ASP A 60 -5.60 -4.49 3.99
N CYS A 61 -5.32 -5.62 3.34
CA CYS A 61 -6.16 -6.26 2.35
C CYS A 61 -6.30 -7.75 2.66
N ASN A 62 -7.44 -8.34 2.29
CA ASN A 62 -7.63 -9.78 2.37
C ASN A 62 -6.66 -10.50 1.41
N GLU A 63 -5.76 -11.33 1.95
CA GLU A 63 -4.74 -12.05 1.18
C GLU A 63 -5.31 -12.97 0.07
N THR A 64 -6.60 -13.32 0.15
CA THR A 64 -7.30 -14.15 -0.86
C THR A 64 -8.00 -13.31 -1.93
N ALA A 65 -7.99 -11.99 -1.82
CA ALA A 65 -8.57 -11.10 -2.82
C ALA A 65 -7.85 -11.28 -4.18
N VAL A 66 -8.64 -11.37 -5.24
CA VAL A 66 -8.14 -11.56 -6.61
C VAL A 66 -8.11 -10.26 -7.38
N GLU A 67 -9.16 -9.46 -7.21
CA GLU A 67 -9.30 -8.14 -7.80
C GLU A 67 -9.75 -7.17 -6.72
N VAL A 68 -9.14 -6.00 -6.68
CA VAL A 68 -9.43 -4.98 -5.67
C VAL A 68 -9.63 -3.63 -6.34
N ASP A 69 -10.74 -2.98 -6.03
CA ASP A 69 -10.97 -1.57 -6.31
C ASP A 69 -10.82 -0.77 -5.02
N ILE A 70 -9.80 0.08 -4.93
CA ILE A 70 -9.69 1.05 -3.85
C ILE A 70 -10.68 2.17 -4.17
N PRO A 71 -11.69 2.43 -3.32
CA PRO A 71 -12.63 3.51 -3.57
C PRO A 71 -11.96 4.89 -3.39
N ALA A 72 -12.43 5.89 -4.12
CA ALA A 72 -11.93 7.26 -3.96
C ALA A 72 -12.29 7.85 -2.59
N GLU A 73 -13.41 7.39 -2.00
CA GLU A 73 -13.92 7.83 -0.70
C GLU A 73 -14.48 6.65 0.10
N ILE A 74 -14.31 6.67 1.42
CA ILE A 74 -14.94 5.76 2.37
C ILE A 74 -15.59 6.60 3.48
N GLU A 75 -16.87 6.39 3.75
CA GLU A 75 -17.64 7.15 4.75
C GLU A 75 -17.62 8.68 4.50
N GLY A 76 -17.49 9.12 3.24
CA GLY A 76 -17.40 10.54 2.87
C GLY A 76 -15.99 11.13 3.02
N LEU A 77 -15.01 10.34 3.44
CA LEU A 77 -13.62 10.75 3.57
C LEU A 77 -12.80 10.27 2.36
N PRO A 78 -11.98 11.12 1.72
CA PRO A 78 -11.15 10.72 0.61
C PRO A 78 -10.10 9.69 1.06
N VAL A 79 -9.89 8.64 0.26
CA VAL A 79 -8.80 7.69 0.48
C VAL A 79 -7.52 8.29 -0.07
N LYS A 80 -6.62 8.74 0.81
CA LYS A 80 -5.40 9.48 0.42
C LYS A 80 -4.14 8.64 0.33
N SER A 81 -4.10 7.48 0.98
CA SER A 81 -2.87 6.69 1.00
C SER A 81 -3.11 5.21 1.28
N THR A 82 -2.12 4.39 0.95
CA THR A 82 -1.97 3.06 1.49
C THR A 82 -0.88 3.08 2.58
N ARG A 83 -1.10 2.36 3.67
CA ARG A 83 -0.09 2.17 4.73
C ARG A 83 1.07 1.32 4.21
N ASP A 84 2.19 1.35 4.94
CA ASP A 84 3.29 0.42 4.71
C ASP A 84 2.78 -1.02 4.82
N TRP A 85 3.09 -1.86 3.84
CA TRP A 85 2.74 -3.28 3.73
C TRP A 85 1.24 -3.60 3.59
N ALA A 86 0.39 -2.63 3.23
CA ALA A 86 -1.08 -2.78 3.21
C ALA A 86 -1.59 -3.93 2.29
N PHE A 87 -0.91 -4.26 1.22
CA PHE A 87 -1.22 -5.37 0.31
C PHE A 87 -0.08 -6.40 0.27
N ALA A 88 0.82 -6.38 1.27
CA ALA A 88 1.95 -7.29 1.25
C ALA A 88 1.50 -8.76 1.26
N ASP A 89 2.16 -9.59 0.45
CA ASP A 89 1.86 -11.01 0.29
C ASP A 89 0.42 -11.34 -0.17
N CYS A 90 -0.32 -10.38 -0.75
CA CYS A 90 -1.58 -10.64 -1.45
C CYS A 90 -1.29 -11.44 -2.74
N LYS A 91 -0.90 -12.72 -2.58
CA LYS A 91 -0.40 -13.57 -3.68
C LYS A 91 -1.46 -13.91 -4.72
N SER A 92 -2.73 -13.81 -4.36
CA SER A 92 -3.87 -14.05 -5.27
C SER A 92 -4.25 -12.83 -6.09
N LEU A 93 -3.77 -11.64 -5.70
CA LEU A 93 -4.15 -10.37 -6.32
C LEU A 93 -3.58 -10.27 -7.74
N THR A 94 -4.48 -10.25 -8.74
CA THR A 94 -4.13 -10.17 -10.17
C THR A 94 -4.26 -8.75 -10.71
N SER A 95 -5.20 -7.97 -10.18
CA SER A 95 -5.44 -6.59 -10.57
C SER A 95 -5.87 -5.72 -9.39
N ILE A 96 -5.48 -4.46 -9.45
CA ILE A 96 -5.88 -3.45 -8.47
C ILE A 96 -6.09 -2.10 -9.17
N SER A 97 -7.19 -1.43 -8.82
CA SER A 97 -7.47 -0.07 -9.23
C SER A 97 -7.13 0.88 -8.08
N VAL A 98 -6.31 1.88 -8.37
CA VAL A 98 -5.91 2.92 -7.41
C VAL A 98 -6.47 4.25 -7.88
N PRO A 99 -7.34 4.92 -7.09
CA PRO A 99 -7.99 6.16 -7.50
C PRO A 99 -7.05 7.38 -7.42
N ASP A 100 -7.41 8.44 -8.15
CA ASP A 100 -6.66 9.72 -8.16
C ASP A 100 -6.66 10.46 -6.80
N SER A 101 -7.49 10.04 -5.85
CA SER A 101 -7.43 10.56 -4.47
C SER A 101 -6.18 10.09 -3.71
N VAL A 102 -5.57 8.95 -4.10
CA VAL A 102 -4.38 8.39 -3.47
C VAL A 102 -3.14 9.13 -3.94
N ASN A 103 -2.43 9.77 -3.04
CA ASN A 103 -1.19 10.52 -3.32
C ASN A 103 0.07 9.86 -2.76
N ALA A 104 -0.07 8.83 -1.92
CA ALA A 104 1.06 8.10 -1.34
C ALA A 104 0.83 6.59 -1.30
N ILE A 105 1.82 5.85 -1.79
CA ILE A 105 1.92 4.40 -1.70
C ILE A 105 2.99 4.07 -0.67
N GLY A 106 2.64 3.32 0.38
CA GLY A 106 3.52 2.99 1.50
C GLY A 106 4.72 2.12 1.13
N ASN A 107 5.69 1.99 2.06
CA ASN A 107 6.80 1.06 1.87
C ASN A 107 6.27 -0.36 1.77
N GLY A 108 6.77 -1.15 0.82
CA GLY A 108 6.38 -2.53 0.61
C GLY A 108 4.88 -2.73 0.36
N ALA A 109 4.12 -1.67 0.01
CA ALA A 109 2.66 -1.74 -0.06
C ALA A 109 2.15 -2.92 -0.90
N PHE A 110 2.81 -3.26 -1.99
CA PHE A 110 2.50 -4.40 -2.86
C PHE A 110 3.60 -5.46 -2.88
N SER A 111 4.48 -5.48 -1.86
CA SER A 111 5.57 -6.46 -1.81
C SER A 111 5.02 -7.89 -1.73
N GLY A 112 5.52 -8.79 -2.58
CA GLY A 112 5.07 -10.18 -2.61
C GLY A 112 3.73 -10.42 -3.29
N CYS A 113 3.11 -9.43 -3.95
CA CYS A 113 1.94 -9.62 -4.81
C CYS A 113 2.34 -10.39 -6.08
N SER A 114 2.64 -11.68 -5.92
CA SER A 114 3.28 -12.49 -6.96
C SER A 114 2.44 -12.71 -8.22
N SER A 115 1.11 -12.57 -8.13
CA SER A 115 0.19 -12.70 -9.27
C SER A 115 -0.17 -11.37 -9.92
N LEU A 116 0.25 -10.23 -9.35
CA LEU A 116 -0.08 -8.91 -9.88
C LEU A 116 0.60 -8.69 -11.24
N ALA A 117 -0.21 -8.68 -12.32
CA ALA A 117 0.30 -8.61 -13.69
C ALA A 117 0.51 -7.15 -14.16
N SER A 118 -0.32 -6.24 -13.67
CA SER A 118 -0.25 -4.81 -13.98
C SER A 118 -0.88 -3.98 -12.88
N ILE A 119 -0.44 -2.75 -12.77
CA ILE A 119 -1.04 -1.74 -11.91
C ILE A 119 -0.94 -0.37 -12.60
N ASN A 120 -2.00 0.42 -12.48
CA ASN A 120 -1.98 1.81 -12.88
C ASN A 120 -1.68 2.68 -11.65
N ILE A 121 -0.59 3.46 -11.70
CA ILE A 121 -0.25 4.42 -10.66
C ILE A 121 -0.87 5.76 -11.05
N PRO A 122 -1.74 6.35 -10.22
CA PRO A 122 -2.40 7.61 -10.56
C PRO A 122 -1.42 8.80 -10.54
N ASN A 123 -1.76 9.84 -11.30
CA ASN A 123 -0.95 11.08 -11.40
C ASN A 123 -0.88 11.89 -10.10
N SER A 124 -1.64 11.54 -9.09
CA SER A 124 -1.57 12.10 -7.75
C SER A 124 -0.37 11.60 -6.94
N VAL A 125 0.21 10.44 -7.30
CA VAL A 125 1.36 9.85 -6.59
C VAL A 125 2.63 10.59 -6.96
N THR A 126 3.38 11.04 -5.97
CA THR A 126 4.64 11.80 -6.14
C THR A 126 5.89 10.99 -5.78
N THR A 127 5.72 9.91 -5.02
CA THR A 127 6.83 9.09 -4.55
C THR A 127 6.46 7.61 -4.55
N ILE A 128 7.32 6.77 -5.11
CA ILE A 128 7.27 5.32 -4.95
C ILE A 128 8.26 4.94 -3.85
N ARG A 129 7.71 4.48 -2.73
CA ARG A 129 8.49 4.17 -1.54
C ARG A 129 9.26 2.86 -1.66
N GLY A 130 10.16 2.62 -0.70
CA GLY A 130 11.06 1.47 -0.73
C GLY A 130 10.31 0.14 -0.78
N SER A 131 10.80 -0.79 -1.59
CA SER A 131 10.22 -2.14 -1.77
C SER A 131 8.75 -2.17 -2.21
N ALA A 132 8.17 -1.04 -2.68
CA ALA A 132 6.73 -0.93 -2.94
C ALA A 132 6.19 -2.06 -3.83
N PHE A 133 6.95 -2.53 -4.81
CA PHE A 133 6.61 -3.64 -5.72
C PHE A 133 7.64 -4.77 -5.67
N CYS A 134 8.38 -4.91 -4.57
CA CYS A 134 9.37 -5.99 -4.42
C CYS A 134 8.69 -7.36 -4.55
N ASN A 135 9.31 -8.31 -5.28
CA ASN A 135 8.76 -9.67 -5.51
C ASN A 135 7.38 -9.70 -6.21
N CYS A 136 7.00 -8.69 -6.99
CA CYS A 136 5.86 -8.77 -7.90
C CYS A 136 6.25 -9.60 -9.13
N LEU A 137 6.25 -10.93 -8.98
CA LEU A 137 6.85 -11.85 -9.95
C LEU A 137 6.15 -11.84 -11.31
N SER A 138 4.85 -11.56 -11.36
CA SER A 138 4.04 -11.54 -12.59
C SER A 138 3.93 -10.15 -13.24
N LEU A 139 4.48 -9.10 -12.60
CA LEU A 139 4.40 -7.74 -13.11
C LEU A 139 5.22 -7.62 -14.41
N THR A 140 4.52 -7.42 -15.55
CA THR A 140 5.15 -7.41 -16.88
C THR A 140 5.51 -6.01 -17.36
N SER A 141 4.73 -5.03 -16.95
CA SER A 141 4.96 -3.62 -17.28
C SER A 141 4.37 -2.71 -16.22
N ILE A 142 4.96 -1.54 -16.07
CA ILE A 142 4.43 -0.48 -15.21
C ILE A 142 4.77 0.87 -15.85
N THR A 143 3.81 1.78 -15.80
CA THR A 143 4.02 3.16 -16.21
C THR A 143 4.13 4.03 -14.96
N ILE A 144 5.24 4.72 -14.84
CA ILE A 144 5.46 5.69 -13.75
C ILE A 144 4.96 7.05 -14.24
N PRO A 145 4.01 7.68 -13.54
CA PRO A 145 3.49 8.98 -13.97
C PRO A 145 4.53 10.09 -13.77
N GLU A 146 4.39 11.16 -14.56
CA GLU A 146 5.28 12.34 -14.52
C GLU A 146 5.26 13.08 -13.16
N SER A 147 4.25 12.83 -12.33
CA SER A 147 4.18 13.35 -10.96
C SER A 147 5.21 12.72 -10.02
N VAL A 148 5.71 11.51 -10.35
CA VAL A 148 6.67 10.81 -9.50
C VAL A 148 8.05 11.43 -9.68
N SER A 149 8.59 11.97 -8.60
CA SER A 149 9.94 12.55 -8.55
C SER A 149 10.95 11.67 -7.81
N GLN A 150 10.48 10.64 -7.11
CA GLN A 150 11.32 9.76 -6.30
C GLN A 150 10.90 8.29 -6.42
N ILE A 151 11.88 7.42 -6.71
CA ILE A 151 11.72 5.96 -6.63
C ILE A 151 12.78 5.46 -5.64
N ASN A 152 12.31 4.92 -4.51
CA ASN A 152 13.19 4.52 -3.43
C ASN A 152 13.77 3.11 -3.63
N ILE A 153 14.73 2.78 -2.76
CA ILE A 153 15.51 1.54 -2.82
C ILE A 153 14.60 0.30 -2.90
N TRP A 154 14.97 -0.63 -3.79
CA TRP A 154 14.29 -1.92 -4.00
C TRP A 154 12.83 -1.84 -4.45
N ALA A 155 12.37 -0.68 -4.92
CA ALA A 155 10.97 -0.50 -5.32
C ALA A 155 10.47 -1.59 -6.29
N PHE A 156 11.32 -2.05 -7.23
CA PHE A 156 11.02 -3.10 -8.21
C PHE A 156 11.97 -4.30 -8.12
N LYS A 157 12.57 -4.52 -6.93
CA LYS A 157 13.46 -5.66 -6.72
C LYS A 157 12.72 -6.98 -6.96
N ASP A 158 13.37 -7.89 -7.68
CA ASP A 158 12.86 -9.24 -7.98
C ASP A 158 11.50 -9.26 -8.73
N CYS A 159 11.19 -8.22 -9.51
CA CYS A 159 10.11 -8.25 -10.51
C CYS A 159 10.58 -9.01 -11.75
N LEU A 160 10.61 -10.35 -11.67
CA LEU A 160 11.30 -11.18 -12.66
C LEU A 160 10.65 -11.19 -14.05
N SER A 161 9.36 -10.85 -14.15
CA SER A 161 8.64 -10.77 -15.43
C SER A 161 8.64 -9.36 -16.04
N LEU A 162 9.27 -8.37 -15.39
CA LEU A 162 9.21 -6.99 -15.84
C LEU A 162 10.04 -6.80 -17.13
N ILE A 163 9.32 -6.56 -18.23
CA ILE A 163 9.91 -6.40 -19.57
C ILE A 163 10.17 -4.92 -19.85
N SER A 164 9.29 -4.04 -19.38
CA SER A 164 9.39 -2.62 -19.62
C SER A 164 8.94 -1.79 -18.43
N ILE A 165 9.65 -0.72 -18.19
CA ILE A 165 9.30 0.33 -17.24
C ILE A 165 9.56 1.68 -17.90
N ASN A 166 8.57 2.55 -17.88
CA ASN A 166 8.75 3.94 -18.29
C ASN A 166 9.04 4.77 -17.05
N ILE A 167 10.23 5.33 -16.95
CA ILE A 167 10.63 6.19 -15.82
C ILE A 167 10.71 7.61 -16.35
N PRO A 168 9.99 8.57 -15.74
CA PRO A 168 10.07 9.97 -16.11
C PRO A 168 11.46 10.57 -15.92
N ASP A 169 11.81 11.57 -16.74
CA ASP A 169 13.13 12.23 -16.69
C ASP A 169 13.40 12.99 -15.39
N ASN A 170 12.36 13.34 -14.64
CA ASN A 170 12.44 14.09 -13.37
C ASN A 170 12.68 13.21 -12.13
N VAL A 171 12.80 11.89 -12.29
CA VAL A 171 13.06 10.97 -11.16
C VAL A 171 14.53 11.06 -10.73
N VAL A 172 14.75 11.26 -9.44
CA VAL A 172 16.06 11.35 -8.80
C VAL A 172 16.28 10.26 -7.75
#